data_63af7fc558804e5cee6d76eefc5c2310
#
_entry.id   63af7fc558804e5cee6d76eefc5c2310
#
_cell.length_a   1.000
_cell.length_b   1.000
_cell.length_c   1.000
_cell.angle_alpha   90.00
_cell.angle_beta   90.00
_cell.angle_gamma   90.00
#
_symmetry.space_group_name_H-M   'P 1'
#
loop_
_entity.id
_entity.type
_entity.pdbx_description
1 polymer ?
#
loop_
_entity_poly.entity_id
_entity_poly.type
_entity_poly.pdbx_seq_one_letter_code
_entity_poly.pdbx_strand_id
1 'polypeptide(L)'
;MMAYRFITGYTAGRKLTVAFTTQEHGPMLSAQEACAIVLALYDGTLRDGKPERFVIQSCELSSKGDYWIVRANTEDCVLHGMTQYCYVGVNAHLVNVVTGARETVASCFTVEEYLQDKYDLQAAAGNLYVLIPAFARDDKPALVNLRQKLACSYPETLKLLGEQRQWLTGKRRQLQEAQRLLASQGIATSIELQIEAAGAIAIGVEAWHSDAVLKALRSRLR
;
A
#
# COMPACT_ATOMS: atom_id res chain seq x y z
N MET A 1 16.09 27.35 10.42
CA MET A 1 15.43 28.44 11.20
C MET A 1 13.96 28.14 11.21
N MET A 2 13.34 27.84 12.36
CA MET A 2 11.91 27.50 12.41
C MET A 2 11.10 28.79 12.41
N ALA A 3 10.25 28.96 11.41
CA ALA A 3 9.32 30.09 11.35
C ALA A 3 7.96 29.63 11.92
N TYR A 4 7.48 30.35 12.93
CA TYR A 4 6.16 30.11 13.52
C TYR A 4 5.17 31.15 12.96
N ARG A 5 4.11 30.71 12.33
CA ARG A 5 2.94 31.55 12.03
C ARG A 5 1.87 31.35 13.11
N PHE A 6 1.48 32.44 13.75
CA PHE A 6 0.40 32.46 14.75
C PHE A 6 -0.87 32.99 14.12
N ILE A 7 -1.95 32.25 14.19
CA ILE A 7 -3.29 32.75 13.88
C ILE A 7 -4.06 32.90 15.20
N THR A 8 -4.46 34.14 15.50
CA THR A 8 -5.26 34.47 16.68
C THR A 8 -6.73 34.57 16.29
N GLY A 9 -7.57 33.74 16.90
CA GLY A 9 -9.02 33.79 16.77
C GLY A 9 -9.70 33.97 18.14
N TYR A 10 -10.82 34.67 18.18
CA TYR A 10 -11.63 34.81 19.38
C TYR A 10 -12.92 33.98 19.24
N THR A 11 -13.16 33.06 20.19
CA THR A 11 -14.45 32.42 20.36
C THR A 11 -14.83 32.47 21.85
N ALA A 12 -16.01 32.94 22.15
CA ALA A 12 -16.60 32.97 23.50
C ALA A 12 -15.68 33.55 24.60
N GLY A 13 -14.96 34.68 24.30
CA GLY A 13 -14.17 35.41 25.31
C GLY A 13 -12.81 34.78 25.69
N ARG A 14 -12.39 33.70 25.07
CA ARG A 14 -11.06 33.11 25.25
C ARG A 14 -10.20 33.26 23.99
N LYS A 15 -8.98 33.77 24.21
CA LYS A 15 -7.97 33.90 23.17
C LYS A 15 -7.35 32.51 22.94
N LEU A 16 -7.63 31.89 21.78
CA LEU A 16 -6.95 30.69 21.34
C LEU A 16 -5.81 31.08 20.38
N THR A 17 -4.60 30.77 20.77
CA THR A 17 -3.42 30.91 19.89
C THR A 17 -3.04 29.51 19.44
N VAL A 18 -3.23 29.20 18.19
CA VAL A 18 -2.78 27.94 17.60
C VAL A 18 -1.47 28.21 16.87
N ALA A 19 -0.39 27.59 17.33
CA ALA A 19 0.90 27.64 16.66
C ALA A 19 0.92 26.56 15.55
N PHE A 20 1.00 26.99 14.31
CA PHE A 20 1.29 26.09 13.19
C PHE A 20 2.80 26.08 12.96
N THR A 21 3.40 24.91 13.12
CA THR A 21 4.78 24.69 12.67
C THR A 21 4.74 24.48 11.17
N THR A 22 5.09 25.52 10.40
CA THR A 22 5.44 25.32 8.99
C THR A 22 6.80 24.63 8.97
N GLN A 23 6.82 23.35 8.65
CA GLN A 23 8.05 22.68 8.26
C GLN A 23 8.52 23.37 6.98
N GLU A 24 9.57 24.18 7.05
CA GLU A 24 10.29 24.63 5.86
C GLU A 24 10.85 23.36 5.21
N HIS A 25 10.21 22.91 4.14
CA HIS A 25 10.77 21.88 3.29
C HIS A 25 12.00 22.53 2.64
N GLY A 26 13.17 21.92 2.85
CA GLY A 26 14.36 22.27 2.09
C GLY A 26 14.07 22.24 0.59
N PRO A 27 14.96 22.80 -0.26
CA PRO A 27 14.74 22.83 -1.69
C PRO A 27 14.42 21.41 -2.19
N MET A 28 13.28 21.25 -2.87
CA MET A 28 12.89 19.97 -3.44
C MET A 28 13.86 19.62 -4.58
N LEU A 29 14.28 18.35 -4.63
CA LEU A 29 15.09 17.82 -5.75
C LEU A 29 14.37 18.05 -7.07
N SER A 30 15.12 18.56 -8.04
CA SER A 30 14.66 18.66 -9.42
C SER A 30 14.56 17.28 -10.10
N ALA A 31 13.80 17.19 -11.18
CA ALA A 31 13.76 15.99 -12.01
C ALA A 31 15.16 15.58 -12.50
N GLN A 32 16.02 16.56 -12.82
CA GLN A 32 17.37 16.29 -13.31
C GLN A 32 18.25 15.64 -12.24
N GLU A 33 18.17 16.11 -10.98
CA GLU A 33 18.88 15.50 -9.85
C GLU A 33 18.38 14.09 -9.56
N ALA A 34 17.05 13.87 -9.60
CA ALA A 34 16.46 12.54 -9.45
C ALA A 34 16.92 11.57 -10.53
N CYS A 35 16.97 12.01 -11.80
CA CYS A 35 17.50 11.22 -12.90
C CYS A 35 18.98 10.88 -12.69
N ALA A 36 19.80 11.82 -12.23
CA ALA A 36 21.21 11.59 -11.94
C ALA A 36 21.41 10.54 -10.84
N ILE A 37 20.61 10.59 -9.77
CA ILE A 37 20.61 9.59 -8.69
C ILE A 37 20.31 8.20 -9.23
N VAL A 38 19.37 8.06 -10.17
CA VAL A 38 19.01 6.77 -10.74
C VAL A 38 20.08 6.28 -11.72
N LEU A 39 20.63 7.14 -12.59
CA LEU A 39 21.67 6.73 -13.54
C LEU A 39 22.95 6.28 -12.83
N ALA A 40 23.31 6.92 -11.71
CA ALA A 40 24.47 6.52 -10.92
C ALA A 40 24.44 5.06 -10.42
N LEU A 41 23.24 4.42 -10.38
CA LEU A 41 23.13 2.99 -10.02
C LEU A 41 23.73 2.06 -11.05
N TYR A 42 23.76 2.52 -12.28
CA TYR A 42 24.16 1.72 -13.43
C TYR A 42 25.58 2.05 -13.90
N ASP A 43 26.25 2.97 -13.20
CA ASP A 43 27.64 3.30 -13.48
C ASP A 43 28.51 2.07 -13.32
N GLY A 44 29.32 1.80 -14.37
CA GLY A 44 30.20 0.64 -14.39
C GLY A 44 29.52 -0.70 -14.70
N THR A 45 28.23 -0.71 -15.06
CA THR A 45 27.56 -1.93 -15.54
C THR A 45 28.22 -2.44 -16.80
N LEU A 46 28.49 -3.74 -16.84
CA LEU A 46 29.10 -4.41 -18.00
C LEU A 46 28.13 -5.48 -18.53
N ARG A 47 28.05 -5.59 -19.86
CA ARG A 47 27.42 -6.70 -20.57
C ARG A 47 28.47 -7.34 -21.50
N ASP A 48 28.70 -8.62 -21.32
CA ASP A 48 29.70 -9.37 -22.10
C ASP A 48 31.09 -8.71 -22.07
N GLY A 49 31.44 -8.12 -20.90
CA GLY A 49 32.73 -7.44 -20.70
C GLY A 49 32.80 -6.03 -21.30
N LYS A 50 31.74 -5.50 -21.91
CA LYS A 50 31.67 -4.15 -22.48
C LYS A 50 30.84 -3.21 -21.59
N PRO A 51 31.25 -1.95 -21.42
CA PRO A 51 30.46 -0.97 -20.70
C PRO A 51 29.06 -0.81 -21.31
N GLU A 52 28.04 -0.90 -20.48
CA GLU A 52 26.67 -0.71 -20.88
C GLU A 52 26.17 0.66 -20.43
N ARG A 53 25.58 1.41 -21.35
CA ARG A 53 25.06 2.75 -21.07
C ARG A 53 23.58 2.68 -20.78
N PHE A 54 23.18 3.29 -19.67
CA PHE A 54 21.76 3.48 -19.30
C PHE A 54 21.32 4.90 -19.61
N VAL A 55 20.06 5.02 -20.02
CA VAL A 55 19.39 6.30 -20.30
C VAL A 55 18.03 6.35 -19.61
N ILE A 56 17.56 7.56 -19.37
CA ILE A 56 16.23 7.78 -18.79
C ILE A 56 15.18 7.57 -19.87
N GLN A 57 14.22 6.71 -19.57
CA GLN A 57 13.04 6.47 -20.41
C GLN A 57 11.92 7.45 -20.08
N SER A 58 11.66 7.69 -18.79
CA SER A 58 10.71 8.69 -18.30
C SER A 58 11.07 9.17 -16.90
N CYS A 59 10.65 10.42 -16.58
CA CYS A 59 10.75 10.99 -15.25
C CYS A 59 9.50 11.83 -15.00
N GLU A 60 8.69 11.43 -14.03
CA GLU A 60 7.40 12.02 -13.73
C GLU A 60 7.26 12.23 -12.23
N LEU A 61 6.50 13.26 -11.82
CA LEU A 61 6.19 13.48 -10.41
C LEU A 61 5.01 12.61 -10.01
N SER A 62 5.07 11.98 -8.83
CA SER A 62 3.95 11.24 -8.25
C SER A 62 2.72 12.15 -8.05
N SER A 63 1.53 11.58 -8.01
CA SER A 63 0.28 12.34 -7.84
C SER A 63 0.23 13.19 -6.57
N LYS A 64 0.96 12.81 -5.52
CA LYS A 64 1.10 13.59 -4.28
C LYS A 64 2.30 14.55 -4.28
N GLY A 65 3.13 14.52 -5.31
CA GLY A 65 4.30 15.38 -5.41
C GLY A 65 5.47 15.03 -4.47
N ASP A 66 5.47 13.85 -3.89
CA ASP A 66 6.44 13.42 -2.87
C ASP A 66 7.56 12.51 -3.42
N TYR A 67 7.38 11.98 -4.64
CA TYR A 67 8.37 11.15 -5.34
C TYR A 67 8.52 11.53 -6.80
N TRP A 68 9.75 11.54 -7.30
CA TRP A 68 10.05 11.40 -8.71
C TRP A 68 9.98 9.91 -9.08
N ILE A 69 9.19 9.58 -10.11
CA ILE A 69 9.04 8.26 -10.69
C ILE A 69 9.96 8.21 -11.91
N VAL A 70 11.08 7.53 -11.78
CA VAL A 70 12.12 7.49 -12.81
C VAL A 70 12.22 6.09 -13.40
N ARG A 71 12.07 5.99 -14.72
CA ARG A 71 12.31 4.74 -15.46
C ARG A 71 13.57 4.91 -16.27
N ALA A 72 14.46 3.92 -16.16
CA ALA A 72 15.71 3.88 -16.90
C ALA A 72 15.91 2.47 -17.48
N ASN A 73 16.54 2.41 -18.64
CA ASN A 73 16.94 1.16 -19.26
C ASN A 73 18.19 1.40 -20.14
N THR A 74 18.70 0.35 -20.77
CA THR A 74 19.85 0.48 -21.64
C THR A 74 19.55 1.39 -22.84
N GLU A 75 20.56 2.07 -23.34
CA GLU A 75 20.45 2.94 -24.52
C GLU A 75 19.94 2.14 -25.72
N ASP A 76 20.44 0.92 -25.92
CA ASP A 76 20.00 0.03 -26.99
C ASP A 76 18.49 -0.31 -26.90
N CYS A 77 17.99 -0.55 -25.69
CA CYS A 77 16.57 -0.81 -25.47
C CYS A 77 15.73 0.44 -25.73
N VAL A 78 16.13 1.60 -25.18
CA VAL A 78 15.30 2.82 -25.18
C VAL A 78 15.35 3.56 -26.51
N LEU A 79 16.54 3.73 -27.08
CA LEU A 79 16.76 4.53 -28.30
C LEU A 79 16.70 3.71 -29.58
N HIS A 80 17.13 2.45 -29.53
CA HIS A 80 17.23 1.59 -30.71
C HIS A 80 16.17 0.49 -30.77
N GLY A 81 15.32 0.36 -29.71
CA GLY A 81 14.23 -0.62 -29.66
C GLY A 81 14.70 -2.08 -29.59
N MET A 82 15.95 -2.32 -29.22
CA MET A 82 16.55 -3.65 -29.14
C MET A 82 16.10 -4.36 -27.86
N THR A 83 14.94 -5.02 -27.91
CA THR A 83 14.29 -5.63 -26.72
C THR A 83 15.13 -6.69 -26.02
N GLN A 84 16.01 -7.38 -26.74
CA GLN A 84 16.95 -8.36 -26.17
C GLN A 84 17.97 -7.72 -25.20
N TYR A 85 18.15 -6.41 -25.24
CA TYR A 85 19.03 -5.65 -24.35
C TYR A 85 18.28 -4.94 -23.22
N CYS A 86 16.96 -5.11 -23.13
CA CYS A 86 16.21 -4.53 -22.03
C CYS A 86 16.53 -5.23 -20.70
N TYR A 87 16.84 -4.44 -19.68
CA TYR A 87 16.85 -4.91 -18.30
C TYR A 87 15.43 -5.05 -17.81
N VAL A 88 15.13 -6.23 -17.26
CA VAL A 88 13.83 -6.61 -16.73
C VAL A 88 13.87 -6.75 -15.20
N GLY A 89 12.72 -6.80 -14.55
CA GLY A 89 12.61 -6.97 -13.11
C GLY A 89 12.37 -5.67 -12.34
N VAL A 90 12.66 -4.50 -12.93
CA VAL A 90 12.40 -3.18 -12.35
C VAL A 90 11.34 -2.46 -13.20
N ASN A 91 10.27 -1.98 -12.55
CA ASN A 91 9.27 -1.12 -13.19
C ASN A 91 9.71 0.35 -13.16
N ALA A 92 10.11 0.84 -11.97
CA ALA A 92 10.55 2.21 -11.79
C ALA A 92 11.44 2.34 -10.55
N HIS A 93 12.15 3.45 -10.46
CA HIS A 93 12.77 3.95 -9.24
C HIS A 93 11.96 5.14 -8.70
N LEU A 94 11.69 5.15 -7.41
CA LEU A 94 11.09 6.27 -6.71
C LEU A 94 12.17 7.03 -5.98
N VAL A 95 12.30 8.32 -6.26
CA VAL A 95 13.26 9.20 -5.56
C VAL A 95 12.45 10.21 -4.75
N ASN A 96 12.58 10.18 -3.44
CA ASN A 96 11.88 11.13 -2.57
C ASN A 96 12.35 12.56 -2.86
N VAL A 97 11.41 13.48 -3.10
CA VAL A 97 11.70 14.85 -3.55
C VAL A 97 12.45 15.69 -2.51
N VAL A 98 12.36 15.33 -1.23
CA VAL A 98 12.99 16.08 -0.13
C VAL A 98 14.33 15.47 0.27
N THR A 99 14.36 14.15 0.44
CA THR A 99 15.52 13.46 1.01
C THR A 99 16.46 12.87 -0.03
N GLY A 100 16.02 12.72 -1.29
CA GLY A 100 16.75 11.98 -2.32
C GLY A 100 16.78 10.46 -2.06
N ALA A 101 16.13 9.98 -1.00
CA ALA A 101 16.07 8.55 -0.72
C ALA A 101 15.39 7.80 -1.87
N ARG A 102 16.02 6.72 -2.29
CA ARG A 102 15.60 5.95 -3.45
C ARG A 102 15.02 4.60 -3.05
N GLU A 103 13.94 4.22 -3.72
CA GLU A 103 13.31 2.90 -3.63
C GLU A 103 13.14 2.32 -5.03
N THR A 104 13.11 0.99 -5.14
CA THR A 104 12.90 0.30 -6.43
C THR A 104 11.56 -0.40 -6.40
N VAL A 105 10.74 -0.14 -7.42
CA VAL A 105 9.48 -0.84 -7.67
C VAL A 105 9.76 -2.01 -8.59
N ALA A 106 9.50 -3.22 -8.11
CA ALA A 106 9.66 -4.42 -8.93
C ALA A 106 8.61 -4.47 -10.05
N SER A 107 8.93 -5.16 -11.15
CA SER A 107 8.06 -5.25 -12.34
C SER A 107 6.73 -5.98 -12.10
N CYS A 108 6.60 -6.71 -11.00
CA CYS A 108 5.34 -7.36 -10.60
C CYS A 108 4.34 -6.42 -9.93
N PHE A 109 4.70 -5.14 -9.69
CA PHE A 109 3.82 -4.11 -9.16
C PHE A 109 3.71 -2.94 -10.14
N THR A 110 2.54 -2.33 -10.21
CA THR A 110 2.44 -0.99 -10.77
C THR A 110 2.99 0.04 -9.77
N VAL A 111 3.42 1.20 -10.26
CA VAL A 111 3.90 2.27 -9.39
C VAL A 111 2.78 2.77 -8.48
N GLU A 112 1.57 2.86 -9.01
CA GLU A 112 0.37 3.30 -8.30
C GLU A 112 0.04 2.36 -7.14
N GLU A 113 0.06 1.05 -7.36
CA GLU A 113 -0.16 0.05 -6.30
C GLU A 113 0.89 0.12 -5.20
N TYR A 114 2.16 0.27 -5.60
CA TYR A 114 3.27 0.38 -4.65
C TYR A 114 3.14 1.64 -3.77
N LEU A 115 2.87 2.79 -4.40
CA LEU A 115 2.68 4.05 -3.68
C LEU A 115 1.43 4.02 -2.81
N GLN A 116 0.32 3.42 -3.28
CA GLN A 116 -0.90 3.29 -2.48
C GLN A 116 -0.66 2.43 -1.23
N ASP A 117 0.00 1.27 -1.38
CA ASP A 117 0.37 0.42 -0.23
C ASP A 117 1.22 1.19 0.79
N LYS A 118 2.16 2.02 0.31
CA LYS A 118 3.02 2.86 1.15
C LYS A 118 2.23 3.95 1.89
N TYR A 119 1.34 4.63 1.19
CA TYR A 119 0.48 5.66 1.79
C TYR A 119 -0.50 5.07 2.80
N ASP A 120 -1.06 3.90 2.52
CA ASP A 120 -1.93 3.21 3.45
C ASP A 120 -1.18 2.83 4.73
N LEU A 121 0.07 2.35 4.61
CA LEU A 121 0.92 2.04 5.76
C LEU A 121 1.24 3.31 6.59
N GLN A 122 1.53 4.43 5.94
CA GLN A 122 1.75 5.71 6.62
C GLN A 122 0.49 6.19 7.33
N ALA A 123 -0.67 6.10 6.67
CA ALA A 123 -1.96 6.48 7.25
C ALA A 123 -2.36 5.58 8.43
N ALA A 124 -1.94 4.33 8.43
CA ALA A 124 -2.17 3.41 9.53
C ALA A 124 -1.41 3.80 10.82
N ALA A 125 -0.34 4.60 10.72
CA ALA A 125 0.43 5.13 11.84
C ALA A 125 0.83 4.05 12.87
N GLY A 126 1.25 2.87 12.39
CA GLY A 126 1.64 1.72 13.22
C GLY A 126 0.50 0.78 13.58
N ASN A 127 -0.75 1.12 13.27
CA ASN A 127 -1.88 0.21 13.41
C ASN A 127 -1.93 -0.79 12.24
N LEU A 128 -2.75 -1.84 12.42
CA LEU A 128 -2.97 -2.89 11.43
C LEU A 128 -4.35 -2.76 10.80
N TYR A 129 -4.43 -2.95 9.49
CA TYR A 129 -5.72 -3.12 8.83
C TYR A 129 -6.27 -4.51 9.12
N VAL A 130 -7.52 -4.57 9.55
CA VAL A 130 -8.20 -5.80 9.91
C VAL A 130 -9.57 -5.83 9.25
N LEU A 131 -9.91 -6.95 8.63
CA LEU A 131 -11.23 -7.22 8.08
C LEU A 131 -12.10 -7.86 9.16
N ILE A 132 -13.25 -7.25 9.40
CA ILE A 132 -14.22 -7.67 10.42
C ILE A 132 -15.61 -7.85 9.79
N PRO A 133 -16.51 -8.67 10.39
CA PRO A 133 -17.90 -8.73 9.95
C PRO A 133 -18.63 -7.40 10.16
N ALA A 134 -19.42 -6.99 9.16
CA ALA A 134 -20.24 -5.75 9.17
C ALA A 134 -21.72 -6.05 9.42
N PHE A 135 -22.03 -7.11 10.14
CA PHE A 135 -23.39 -7.48 10.54
C PHE A 135 -23.42 -7.93 12.00
N ALA A 136 -24.60 -7.87 12.60
CA ALA A 136 -24.80 -8.17 14.02
C ALA A 136 -25.11 -9.66 14.27
N ARG A 137 -25.01 -10.09 15.53
CA ARG A 137 -25.29 -11.47 15.96
C ARG A 137 -26.76 -11.87 15.86
N ASP A 138 -27.66 -10.92 15.75
CA ASP A 138 -29.11 -11.11 15.59
C ASP A 138 -29.57 -11.08 14.13
N ASP A 139 -28.67 -10.79 13.19
CA ASP A 139 -28.93 -10.87 11.75
C ASP A 139 -28.96 -12.35 11.30
N LYS A 140 -30.14 -12.97 11.48
CA LYS A 140 -30.35 -14.39 11.18
C LYS A 140 -30.03 -14.76 9.71
N PRO A 141 -30.45 -13.98 8.69
CA PRO A 141 -30.08 -14.25 7.31
C PRO A 141 -28.57 -14.28 7.07
N ALA A 142 -27.84 -13.27 7.58
CA ALA A 142 -26.38 -13.20 7.44
C ALA A 142 -25.69 -14.37 8.17
N LEU A 143 -26.17 -14.77 9.35
CA LEU A 143 -25.66 -15.92 10.10
C LEU A 143 -25.84 -17.25 9.34
N VAL A 144 -27.03 -17.47 8.77
CA VAL A 144 -27.30 -18.67 7.98
C VAL A 144 -26.39 -18.72 6.75
N ASN A 145 -26.24 -17.60 6.04
CA ASN A 145 -25.38 -17.53 4.87
C ASN A 145 -23.91 -17.79 5.24
N LEU A 146 -23.39 -17.12 6.28
CA LEU A 146 -22.00 -17.31 6.75
C LEU A 146 -21.75 -18.78 7.11
N ARG A 147 -22.67 -19.40 7.87
CA ARG A 147 -22.58 -20.81 8.26
C ARG A 147 -22.53 -21.74 7.05
N GLN A 148 -23.38 -21.51 6.06
CA GLN A 148 -23.40 -22.30 4.82
C GLN A 148 -22.09 -22.15 4.02
N LYS A 149 -21.61 -20.92 3.85
CA LYS A 149 -20.38 -20.64 3.09
C LYS A 149 -19.12 -21.18 3.77
N LEU A 150 -19.09 -21.17 5.10
CA LEU A 150 -17.96 -21.72 5.84
C LEU A 150 -18.10 -23.21 6.17
N ALA A 151 -19.26 -23.81 5.93
CA ALA A 151 -19.59 -25.20 6.30
C ALA A 151 -19.30 -25.48 7.78
N CYS A 152 -19.71 -24.56 8.67
CA CYS A 152 -19.45 -24.62 10.11
C CYS A 152 -20.73 -24.70 10.95
N SER A 153 -20.60 -25.02 12.22
CA SER A 153 -21.71 -25.07 13.17
C SER A 153 -22.15 -23.66 13.60
N TYR A 154 -23.34 -23.56 14.17
CA TYR A 154 -23.86 -22.29 14.71
C TYR A 154 -22.97 -21.71 15.84
N PRO A 155 -22.50 -22.50 16.82
CA PRO A 155 -21.58 -22.00 17.83
C PRO A 155 -20.27 -21.43 17.25
N GLU A 156 -19.71 -22.08 16.22
CA GLU A 156 -18.49 -21.59 15.53
C GLU A 156 -18.77 -20.26 14.82
N THR A 157 -19.94 -20.13 14.17
CA THR A 157 -20.34 -18.86 13.55
C THR A 157 -20.42 -17.74 14.60
N LEU A 158 -20.97 -18.01 15.79
CA LEU A 158 -21.04 -17.03 16.87
C LEU A 158 -19.67 -16.62 17.41
N LYS A 159 -18.69 -17.55 17.46
CA LYS A 159 -17.30 -17.21 17.83
C LYS A 159 -16.70 -16.20 16.85
N LEU A 160 -16.90 -16.38 15.55
CA LEU A 160 -16.42 -15.44 14.52
C LEU A 160 -17.02 -14.04 14.66
N LEU A 161 -18.20 -13.90 15.25
CA LEU A 161 -18.85 -12.60 15.49
C LEU A 161 -18.55 -12.03 16.88
N GLY A 162 -17.87 -12.77 17.73
CA GLY A 162 -17.50 -12.40 19.09
C GLY A 162 -16.01 -12.33 19.32
N GLU A 163 -15.50 -13.31 20.01
CA GLU A 163 -14.09 -13.39 20.42
C GLU A 163 -13.11 -13.40 19.22
N GLN A 164 -13.55 -13.93 18.08
CA GLN A 164 -12.76 -14.04 16.87
C GLN A 164 -13.22 -13.05 15.77
N ARG A 165 -13.74 -11.88 16.17
CA ARG A 165 -14.31 -10.90 15.25
C ARG A 165 -13.28 -10.32 14.27
N GLN A 166 -12.01 -10.32 14.61
CA GLN A 166 -10.92 -9.91 13.70
C GLN A 166 -10.60 -11.07 12.77
N TRP A 167 -11.13 -11.05 11.55
CA TRP A 167 -11.05 -12.19 10.64
C TRP A 167 -9.74 -12.31 9.91
N LEU A 168 -9.40 -11.27 9.14
CA LEU A 168 -8.22 -11.26 8.28
C LEU A 168 -7.42 -9.99 8.53
N THR A 169 -6.10 -10.05 8.35
CA THR A 169 -5.19 -8.90 8.37
C THR A 169 -4.26 -8.94 7.18
N GLY A 170 -3.75 -7.78 6.77
CA GLY A 170 -2.86 -7.65 5.63
C GLY A 170 -2.81 -6.23 5.09
N LYS A 171 -2.28 -6.06 3.88
CA LYS A 171 -2.30 -4.77 3.20
C LYS A 171 -3.74 -4.36 2.91
N ARG A 172 -4.05 -3.07 3.06
CA ARG A 172 -5.41 -2.56 2.84
C ARG A 172 -5.99 -2.99 1.50
N ARG A 173 -5.21 -2.92 0.43
CA ARG A 173 -5.61 -3.34 -0.92
C ARG A 173 -6.01 -4.82 -0.99
N GLN A 174 -5.26 -5.71 -0.32
CA GLN A 174 -5.57 -7.14 -0.26
C GLN A 174 -6.86 -7.39 0.53
N LEU A 175 -7.06 -6.66 1.62
CA LEU A 175 -8.30 -6.74 2.40
C LEU A 175 -9.50 -6.18 1.63
N GLN A 176 -9.33 -5.13 0.82
CA GLN A 176 -10.38 -4.62 -0.06
C GLN A 176 -10.81 -5.66 -1.10
N GLU A 177 -9.85 -6.39 -1.68
CA GLU A 177 -10.17 -7.49 -2.59
C GLU A 177 -10.88 -8.63 -1.86
N ALA A 178 -10.40 -9.04 -0.69
CA ALA A 178 -11.09 -10.04 0.14
C ALA A 178 -12.51 -9.58 0.52
N GLN A 179 -12.69 -8.31 0.87
CA GLN A 179 -14.01 -7.71 1.14
C GLN A 179 -14.94 -7.81 -0.07
N ARG A 180 -14.44 -7.47 -1.27
CA ARG A 180 -15.20 -7.58 -2.52
C ARG A 180 -15.60 -9.03 -2.81
N LEU A 181 -14.68 -9.98 -2.63
CA LEU A 181 -14.94 -11.41 -2.81
C LEU A 181 -15.97 -11.94 -1.81
N LEU A 182 -15.89 -11.54 -0.54
CA LEU A 182 -16.87 -11.91 0.48
C LEU A 182 -18.24 -11.29 0.21
N ALA A 183 -18.29 -10.03 -0.23
CA ALA A 183 -19.53 -9.37 -0.61
C ALA A 183 -20.24 -10.10 -1.76
N SER A 184 -19.51 -10.62 -2.76
CA SER A 184 -20.07 -11.44 -3.83
C SER A 184 -20.68 -12.76 -3.34
N GLN A 185 -20.29 -13.21 -2.13
CA GLN A 185 -20.86 -14.37 -1.43
C GLN A 185 -21.97 -13.98 -0.44
N GLY A 186 -22.40 -12.71 -0.42
CA GLY A 186 -23.39 -12.18 0.49
C GLY A 186 -22.88 -12.03 1.94
N ILE A 187 -21.58 -11.94 2.14
CA ILE A 187 -20.96 -11.76 3.46
C ILE A 187 -20.46 -10.31 3.57
N ALA A 188 -21.18 -9.48 4.32
CA ALA A 188 -20.83 -8.09 4.55
C ALA A 188 -19.66 -7.98 5.54
N THR A 189 -18.64 -7.17 5.17
CA THR A 189 -17.46 -6.94 6.00
C THR A 189 -17.04 -5.47 5.94
N SER A 190 -16.28 -5.03 6.96
CA SER A 190 -15.62 -3.72 6.99
C SER A 190 -14.13 -3.88 7.27
N ILE A 191 -13.34 -2.89 6.84
CA ILE A 191 -11.91 -2.80 7.14
C ILE A 191 -11.73 -1.73 8.19
N GLU A 192 -11.09 -2.08 9.31
CA GLU A 192 -10.82 -1.18 10.41
C GLU A 192 -9.33 -1.15 10.73
N LEU A 193 -8.87 -0.05 11.36
CA LEU A 193 -7.54 0.04 11.95
C LEU A 193 -7.59 -0.44 13.40
N GLN A 194 -6.69 -1.34 13.76
CA GLN A 194 -6.58 -1.93 15.09
C GLN A 194 -5.12 -1.89 15.54
N ILE A 195 -4.90 -1.69 16.84
CA ILE A 195 -3.55 -1.73 17.44
C ILE A 195 -2.96 -3.13 17.31
N GLU A 196 -3.80 -4.14 17.47
CA GLU A 196 -3.42 -5.55 17.39
C GLU A 196 -4.40 -6.33 16.51
N ALA A 197 -3.89 -7.30 15.78
CA ALA A 197 -4.71 -8.18 14.95
C ALA A 197 -4.94 -9.53 15.66
N ALA A 198 -5.48 -9.51 16.89
CA ALA A 198 -5.63 -10.64 17.80
C ALA A 198 -6.14 -11.93 17.10
N GLY A 199 -5.20 -12.77 16.68
CA GLY A 199 -5.46 -14.04 15.99
C GLY A 199 -6.07 -13.90 14.58
N ALA A 200 -6.17 -12.70 13.97
CA ALA A 200 -6.57 -12.55 12.57
C ALA A 200 -5.61 -13.32 11.65
N ILE A 201 -6.15 -13.94 10.60
CA ILE A 201 -5.31 -14.64 9.62
C ILE A 201 -4.68 -13.62 8.70
N ALA A 202 -3.35 -13.62 8.60
CA ALA A 202 -2.64 -12.80 7.63
C ALA A 202 -2.92 -13.32 6.22
N ILE A 203 -3.34 -12.44 5.31
CA ILE A 203 -3.53 -12.76 3.89
C ILE A 203 -2.54 -12.00 3.03
N GLY A 204 -2.14 -12.62 1.92
CA GLY A 204 -1.25 -12.05 0.91
C GLY A 204 -1.86 -12.13 -0.47
N VAL A 205 -1.00 -12.23 -1.47
CA VAL A 205 -1.40 -12.30 -2.89
C VAL A 205 -2.17 -13.56 -3.25
N GLU A 206 -2.08 -14.61 -2.42
CA GLU A 206 -2.81 -15.86 -2.60
C GLU A 206 -4.34 -15.72 -2.41
N ALA A 207 -4.80 -14.66 -1.78
CA ALA A 207 -6.22 -14.41 -1.50
C ALA A 207 -6.99 -13.76 -2.67
N TRP A 208 -6.65 -14.14 -3.92
CA TRP A 208 -7.31 -13.62 -5.13
C TRP A 208 -8.63 -14.32 -5.50
N HIS A 209 -9.01 -15.40 -4.79
CA HIS A 209 -10.21 -16.17 -5.06
C HIS A 209 -11.07 -16.28 -3.81
N SER A 210 -12.40 -16.27 -3.99
CA SER A 210 -13.35 -16.42 -2.89
C SER A 210 -13.09 -17.67 -2.05
N ASP A 211 -12.71 -18.79 -2.69
CA ASP A 211 -12.40 -20.03 -1.97
C ASP A 211 -11.15 -19.93 -1.09
N ALA A 212 -10.14 -19.17 -1.51
CA ALA A 212 -8.95 -18.93 -0.69
C ALA A 212 -9.30 -18.08 0.54
N VAL A 213 -10.11 -17.03 0.37
CA VAL A 213 -10.59 -16.20 1.47
C VAL A 213 -11.46 -16.99 2.44
N LEU A 214 -12.42 -17.79 1.92
CA LEU A 214 -13.27 -18.65 2.75
C LEU A 214 -12.45 -19.73 3.46
N LYS A 215 -11.41 -20.28 2.82
CA LYS A 215 -10.48 -21.24 3.44
C LYS A 215 -9.70 -20.59 4.59
N ALA A 216 -9.22 -19.36 4.40
CA ALA A 216 -8.56 -18.60 5.47
C ALA A 216 -9.50 -18.39 6.66
N LEU A 217 -10.77 -18.03 6.43
CA LEU A 217 -11.77 -17.90 7.49
C LEU A 217 -12.06 -19.25 8.19
N ARG A 218 -12.13 -20.37 7.45
CA ARG A 218 -12.30 -21.69 8.06
C ARG A 218 -11.14 -22.09 8.93
N SER A 219 -9.89 -21.72 8.59
CA SER A 219 -8.73 -22.02 9.41
C SER A 219 -8.77 -21.34 10.78
N ARG A 220 -9.54 -20.26 10.91
CA ARG A 220 -9.76 -19.56 12.16
C ARG A 220 -10.70 -20.30 13.12
N LEU A 221 -11.46 -21.28 12.62
CA LEU A 221 -12.38 -22.10 13.41
C LEU A 221 -11.73 -23.34 14.04
N ARG A 222 -10.48 -23.61 13.66
CA ARG A 222 -9.68 -24.71 14.18
C ARG A 222 -8.82 -24.27 15.35
#